data_1396ea791b804bd71eb62e3ac3e00dc6
#
_entry.id   1396ea791b804bd71eb62e3ac3e00dc6
#
_cell.length_a   1.000
_cell.length_b   1.000
_cell.length_c   1.000
_cell.angle_alpha   90.00
_cell.angle_beta   90.00
_cell.angle_gamma   90.00
#
_symmetry.space_group_name_H-M   'P 1'
#
loop_
_entity.id
_entity.type
_entity.pdbx_description
1 polymer ?
#
loop_
_entity_poly.entity_id
_entity_poly.type
_entity_poly.pdbx_seq_one_letter_code
_entity_poly.pdbx_strand_id
1 'polypeptide(L)' 'MVKITLAAARKNAGYSQKKAADLLNISNTTLCAWENGKSFPKQPMIEKICQLYGVNYDVINFIP' A
#
# COMPACT_ATOMS: atom_id res chain seq x y z
N MET A 1 -6.63 18.31 3.75
CA MET A 1 -6.64 17.18 2.79
C MET A 1 -6.80 15.89 3.57
N VAL A 2 -7.72 15.05 3.16
CA VAL A 2 -7.96 13.77 3.84
C VAL A 2 -6.99 12.73 3.30
N LYS A 3 -6.25 12.10 4.22
CA LYS A 3 -5.39 10.98 3.87
C LYS A 3 -6.12 9.66 4.13
N ILE A 4 -5.82 8.66 3.33
CA ILE A 4 -6.38 7.33 3.50
C ILE A 4 -5.27 6.35 3.89
N THR A 5 -5.65 5.28 4.58
CA THR A 5 -4.68 4.26 4.96
C THR A 5 -4.22 3.48 3.72
N LEU A 6 -3.09 2.80 3.85
CA LEU A 6 -2.59 1.95 2.78
C LEU A 6 -3.61 0.88 2.40
N ALA A 7 -4.25 0.26 3.39
CA ALA A 7 -5.29 -0.75 3.14
C ALA A 7 -6.48 -0.16 2.40
N ALA A 8 -6.91 1.05 2.76
CA ALA A 8 -8.03 1.71 2.08
C ALA A 8 -7.68 2.04 0.63
N ALA A 9 -6.47 2.51 0.37
CA ALA A 9 -6.02 2.78 -0.98
C ALA A 9 -6.04 1.52 -1.84
N ARG A 10 -5.60 0.40 -1.28
CA ARG A 10 -5.63 -0.90 -1.94
C ARG A 10 -7.06 -1.31 -2.29
N LYS A 11 -7.95 -1.22 -1.31
CA LYS A 11 -9.36 -1.61 -1.49
C LYS A 11 -10.05 -0.72 -2.52
N ASN A 12 -9.78 0.58 -2.48
CA ASN A 12 -10.34 1.52 -3.46
C ASN A 12 -9.86 1.21 -4.88
N ALA A 13 -8.65 0.67 -5.02
CA ALA A 13 -8.12 0.26 -6.32
C ALA A 13 -8.66 -1.10 -6.78
N GLY A 14 -9.42 -1.80 -5.92
CA GLY A 14 -10.05 -3.06 -6.28
C GLY A 14 -9.19 -4.29 -6.06
N TYR A 15 -8.11 -4.19 -5.29
CA TYR A 15 -7.20 -5.33 -5.08
C TYR A 15 -7.42 -5.99 -3.73
N SER A 16 -7.41 -7.33 -3.73
CA SER A 16 -7.24 -8.08 -2.49
C SER A 16 -5.80 -7.90 -2.00
N GLN A 17 -5.56 -8.20 -0.72
CA GLN A 17 -4.20 -8.12 -0.18
C GLN A 17 -3.25 -9.06 -0.93
N LYS A 18 -3.71 -10.28 -1.20
CA LYS A 18 -2.90 -11.27 -1.93
C LYS A 18 -2.57 -10.79 -3.35
N LYS A 19 -3.57 -10.26 -4.05
CA LYS A 19 -3.37 -9.79 -5.43
C LYS A 19 -2.39 -8.62 -5.47
N ALA A 20 -2.55 -7.67 -4.56
CA ALA A 20 -1.65 -6.52 -4.50
C ALA A 20 -0.23 -6.97 -4.17
N ALA A 21 -0.05 -7.88 -3.21
CA ALA A 21 1.27 -8.42 -2.88
C ALA A 21 1.92 -9.09 -4.08
N ASP A 22 1.15 -9.89 -4.83
CA ASP A 22 1.65 -10.54 -6.04
C ASP A 22 2.12 -9.51 -7.07
N LEU A 23 1.33 -8.47 -7.29
CA LEU A 23 1.66 -7.43 -8.28
C LEU A 23 2.85 -6.58 -7.83
N LEU A 24 3.04 -6.42 -6.53
CA LEU A 24 4.18 -5.70 -5.97
C LEU A 24 5.40 -6.59 -5.82
N ASN A 25 5.25 -7.88 -6.11
CA ASN A 25 6.31 -8.88 -5.99
C ASN A 25 6.85 -8.99 -4.57
N ILE A 26 5.95 -8.98 -3.59
CA ILE A 26 6.27 -9.14 -2.18
C ILE A 26 5.38 -10.22 -1.57
N SER A 27 5.73 -10.68 -0.38
CA SER A 27 4.88 -11.64 0.33
C SER A 27 3.65 -10.95 0.90
N ASN A 28 2.59 -11.71 1.07
CA ASN A 28 1.37 -11.22 1.72
C ASN A 28 1.66 -10.76 3.15
N THR A 29 2.55 -11.46 3.85
CA THR A 29 2.98 -11.10 5.20
C THR A 29 3.62 -9.71 5.23
N THR A 30 4.46 -9.40 4.26
CA THR A 30 5.12 -8.11 4.16
C THR A 30 4.10 -6.99 3.96
N LEU A 31 3.15 -7.18 3.04
CA LEU A 31 2.12 -6.17 2.81
C LEU A 31 1.25 -6.00 4.05
N CYS A 32 0.91 -7.09 4.71
CA CYS A 32 0.15 -7.05 5.96
C CYS A 32 0.87 -6.21 7.02
N ALA A 33 2.18 -6.40 7.16
CA ALA A 33 2.98 -5.62 8.12
C ALA A 33 2.95 -4.14 7.79
N TRP A 34 3.04 -3.78 6.51
CA TRP A 34 2.97 -2.38 6.10
C TRP A 34 1.59 -1.79 6.40
N GLU A 35 0.52 -2.54 6.16
CA GLU A 35 -0.84 -2.06 6.40
C GLU A 35 -1.15 -1.91 7.89
N ASN A 36 -0.46 -2.67 8.73
CA ASN A 36 -0.64 -2.62 10.18
C ASN A 36 0.35 -1.68 10.88
N GLY A 37 1.23 -1.02 10.13
CA GLY A 37 2.19 -0.08 10.70
C GLY A 37 3.35 -0.73 11.42
N LYS A 38 3.55 -2.03 11.26
CA LYS A 38 4.67 -2.75 11.90
C LYS A 38 5.99 -2.53 11.18
N SER A 39 5.92 -2.25 9.89
CA SER A 39 7.08 -1.88 9.08
C SER A 39 6.62 -0.96 7.97
N PHE A 40 7.57 -0.40 7.23
CA PHE A 40 7.25 0.59 6.20
C PHE A 40 8.02 0.27 4.92
N PRO A 41 7.40 0.49 3.74
CA PRO A 41 8.11 0.29 2.48
C PRO A 41 9.18 1.35 2.28
N LYS A 42 10.22 1.00 1.54
CA LYS A 42 11.25 1.94 1.14
C LYS A 42 10.79 2.75 -0.07
N GLN A 43 11.48 3.85 -0.34
CA GLN A 43 11.08 4.80 -1.38
C GLN A 43 10.77 4.17 -2.75
N PRO A 44 11.60 3.28 -3.31
CA PRO A 44 11.28 2.69 -4.60
C PRO A 44 9.98 1.89 -4.57
N MET A 45 9.68 1.22 -3.46
CA MET A 45 8.45 0.46 -3.30
C MET A 45 7.25 1.38 -3.13
N ILE A 46 7.42 2.50 -2.44
CA ILE A 46 6.35 3.50 -2.29
C ILE A 46 5.90 3.98 -3.67
N GLU A 47 6.83 4.23 -4.57
CA GLU A 47 6.50 4.65 -5.94
C GLU A 47 5.69 3.56 -6.67
N LYS A 48 6.08 2.30 -6.53
CA LYS A 48 5.35 1.19 -7.14
C LYS A 48 3.94 1.07 -6.57
N ILE A 49 3.78 1.23 -5.26
CA ILE A 49 2.48 1.19 -4.60
C ILE A 49 1.59 2.31 -5.13
N CYS A 50 2.11 3.52 -5.20
CA CYS A 50 1.35 4.66 -5.69
C CYS A 50 0.91 4.47 -7.13
N GLN A 51 1.77 3.93 -7.99
CA GLN A 51 1.41 3.64 -9.37
C GLN A 51 0.35 2.55 -9.46
N LEU A 52 0.50 1.49 -8.69
CA LEU A 52 -0.45 0.38 -8.71
C LEU A 52 -1.83 0.80 -8.24
N TYR A 53 -1.88 1.58 -7.16
CA TYR A 53 -3.16 2.00 -6.57
C TYR A 53 -3.73 3.25 -7.22
N GLY A 54 -2.96 3.91 -8.09
CA GLY A 54 -3.43 5.11 -8.79
C GLY A 54 -3.61 6.30 -7.89
N VAL A 55 -2.77 6.45 -6.87
CA VAL A 55 -2.84 7.56 -5.91
C VAL A 55 -1.50 8.27 -5.80
N ASN A 56 -1.53 9.50 -5.35
CA ASN A 56 -0.32 10.25 -5.04
C ASN A 56 0.19 9.91 -3.65
N TYR A 57 1.48 9.99 -3.47
CA TYR A 57 2.13 9.75 -2.18
C TYR A 57 1.47 10.55 -1.05
N ASP A 58 1.11 11.80 -1.34
CA ASP A 58 0.55 12.71 -0.33
C ASP A 58 -0.79 12.24 0.23
N VAL A 59 -1.49 11.35 -0.47
CA VAL A 59 -2.82 10.90 -0.08
C VAL A 59 -2.76 9.73 0.89
N ILE A 60 -1.62 9.03 0.95
CA ILE A 60 -1.51 7.82 1.77
C ILE A 60 -0.94 8.15 3.14
N ASN A 61 -1.63 7.67 4.17
CA ASN A 61 -1.12 7.65 5.52
C ASN A 61 -0.62 6.25 5.82
N PHE A 62 0.71 6.09 5.96
CA PHE A 62 1.32 4.79 6.24
C PHE A 62 1.19 4.38 7.70
N ILE A 63 0.69 5.26 8.55
CA ILE A 63 0.39 4.94 9.94
C ILE A 63 -1.10 4.63 10.02
N PRO A 64 -1.49 3.41 10.40
CA PRO A 64 -2.90 3.02 10.42
C PRO A 64 -3.70 3.75 11.48
#